data_38be18fec30aa616e6697b1cb472038c
#
_entry.id   38be18fec30aa616e6697b1cb472038c
#
_cell.length_a   1.000
_cell.length_b   1.000
_cell.length_c   1.000
_cell.angle_alpha   90.00
_cell.angle_beta   90.00
_cell.angle_gamma   90.00
#
_symmetry.space_group_name_H-M   'P 1'
#
loop_
_entity.id
_entity.type
_entity.pdbx_description
1 polymer ?
#
loop_
_entity_poly.entity_id
_entity_poly.type
_entity_poly.pdbx_seq_one_letter_code
_entity_poly.pdbx_strand_id
1 'polypeptide(L)'
;MTNADEGGFGGQTAKGELPRHEATDPRGQMHRKKRSMPDADTREFLRAQNVAHVGTVDAKGWPYVVPLIYVYEGNDYLYLHTGNHHGHFLQNIQRNPRVCVEVGAMGPVHRGHPFACNSALVFTSVIAFGPVRIITDRDKKSWFFDQVLAKYGEPSWTFEPGYPLLDRIILYEQRIEMVTGKHSEGLYH
;
A
#
# COMPACT_ATOMS: atom_id res chain seq x y z
N MET A 1 38.35 1.39 10.35
CA MET A 1 37.87 0.05 9.92
C MET A 1 36.55 -0.21 10.62
N THR A 2 35.47 0.16 9.97
CA THR A 2 34.11 0.01 10.48
C THR A 2 33.42 -0.98 9.56
N ASN A 3 33.09 -2.14 10.11
CA ASN A 3 32.34 -3.19 9.44
C ASN A 3 30.96 -2.67 9.05
N ALA A 4 30.67 -2.66 7.76
CA ALA A 4 29.32 -2.54 7.25
C ALA A 4 28.58 -3.83 7.60
N ASP A 5 27.58 -3.71 8.45
CA ASP A 5 26.67 -4.79 8.82
C ASP A 5 25.76 -5.07 7.63
N GLU A 6 26.07 -6.12 6.88
CA GLU A 6 25.20 -6.67 5.85
C GLU A 6 24.04 -7.40 6.55
N GLY A 7 23.03 -6.63 6.94
CA GLY A 7 21.77 -7.16 7.45
C GLY A 7 21.07 -8.00 6.38
N GLY A 8 21.31 -9.30 6.39
CA GLY A 8 20.63 -10.25 5.53
C GLY A 8 19.11 -10.22 5.74
N PHE A 9 18.38 -10.05 4.66
CA PHE A 9 16.92 -10.20 4.60
C PHE A 9 16.54 -11.68 4.78
N GLY A 10 16.57 -12.15 6.03
CA GLY A 10 16.29 -13.54 6.41
C GLY A 10 14.98 -13.68 7.18
N GLY A 11 13.88 -13.71 6.49
CA GLY A 11 12.60 -14.18 6.97
C GLY A 11 11.82 -14.73 5.80
N GLN A 12 12.02 -16.00 5.46
CA GLN A 12 11.14 -16.69 4.53
C GLN A 12 9.80 -16.91 5.23
N THR A 13 8.84 -15.99 5.00
CA THR A 13 7.43 -16.28 5.27
C THR A 13 6.98 -17.40 4.34
N ALA A 14 6.25 -18.38 4.88
CA ALA A 14 5.66 -19.45 4.09
C ALA A 14 4.92 -18.86 2.88
N LYS A 15 5.09 -19.47 1.69
CA LYS A 15 4.45 -19.01 0.46
C LYS A 15 2.93 -18.91 0.69
N GLY A 16 2.43 -17.69 0.75
CA GLY A 16 1.00 -17.44 0.79
C GLY A 16 0.47 -16.55 1.90
N GLU A 17 1.19 -16.29 2.98
CA GLU A 17 0.75 -15.39 4.05
C GLU A 17 1.33 -13.99 3.88
N LEU A 18 0.50 -12.97 4.18
CA LEU A 18 0.99 -11.59 4.28
C LEU A 18 1.89 -11.45 5.50
N PRO A 19 2.99 -10.69 5.41
CA PRO A 19 3.81 -10.33 6.57
C PRO A 19 2.94 -9.67 7.65
N ARG A 20 3.03 -10.16 8.87
CA ARG A 20 2.26 -9.65 10.00
C ARG A 20 3.16 -8.97 11.02
N HIS A 21 2.53 -8.11 11.80
CA HIS A 21 3.16 -7.44 12.91
C HIS A 21 3.66 -8.46 13.96
N GLU A 22 4.95 -8.43 14.25
CA GLU A 22 5.52 -9.11 15.41
C GLU A 22 5.19 -8.33 16.70
N ALA A 23 5.01 -9.03 17.81
CA ALA A 23 4.61 -8.41 19.07
C ALA A 23 5.58 -7.32 19.57
N THR A 24 6.84 -7.38 19.13
CA THR A 24 7.91 -6.44 19.48
C THR A 24 8.08 -5.27 18.50
N ASP A 25 7.48 -5.36 17.29
CA ASP A 25 7.59 -4.29 16.30
C ASP A 25 6.60 -3.16 16.62
N PRO A 26 7.04 -1.91 16.84
CA PRO A 26 6.15 -0.80 17.15
C PRO A 26 5.33 -0.33 15.94
N ARG A 27 5.72 -0.70 14.70
CA ARG A 27 5.02 -0.29 13.49
C ARG A 27 3.63 -0.90 13.43
N GLY A 28 2.61 -0.08 13.25
CA GLY A 28 1.25 -0.55 13.03
C GLY A 28 0.62 -1.33 14.16
N GLN A 29 1.07 -1.17 15.42
CA GLN A 29 0.44 -1.82 16.57
C GLN A 29 -1.06 -1.52 16.63
N MET A 30 -1.88 -2.57 16.49
CA MET A 30 -3.33 -2.44 16.53
C MET A 30 -3.84 -2.48 17.97
N HIS A 31 -4.35 -1.35 18.47
CA HIS A 31 -4.92 -1.26 19.83
C HIS A 31 -6.15 -2.19 20.00
N ARG A 32 -7.06 -2.22 19.00
CA ARG A 32 -8.28 -3.04 19.03
C ARG A 32 -8.08 -4.33 18.24
N LYS A 33 -7.40 -5.32 18.81
CA LYS A 33 -7.10 -6.62 18.18
C LYS A 33 -8.34 -7.38 17.68
N LYS A 34 -9.50 -7.22 18.34
CA LYS A 34 -10.77 -7.83 17.91
C LYS A 34 -11.24 -7.37 16.52
N ARG A 35 -10.72 -6.25 16.02
CA ARG A 35 -11.03 -5.70 14.69
C ARG A 35 -10.01 -6.09 13.63
N SER A 36 -9.05 -6.95 13.96
CA SER A 36 -8.07 -7.46 13.00
C SER A 36 -8.75 -8.31 11.95
N MET A 37 -8.42 -8.05 10.70
CA MET A 37 -8.91 -8.83 9.56
C MET A 37 -8.05 -10.09 9.36
N PRO A 38 -8.64 -11.20 8.92
CA PRO A 38 -7.90 -12.35 8.37
C PRO A 38 -7.06 -11.95 7.14
N ASP A 39 -6.04 -12.76 6.82
CA ASP A 39 -5.18 -12.52 5.67
C ASP A 39 -5.94 -12.54 4.35
N ALA A 40 -6.86 -13.49 4.19
CA ALA A 40 -7.67 -13.61 2.98
C ALA A 40 -8.49 -12.32 2.74
N ASP A 41 -9.16 -11.82 3.76
CA ASP A 41 -10.00 -10.62 3.69
C ASP A 41 -9.14 -9.37 3.45
N THR A 42 -7.94 -9.30 4.05
CA THR A 42 -6.97 -8.21 3.84
C THR A 42 -6.49 -8.18 2.39
N ARG A 43 -6.20 -9.35 1.80
CA ARG A 43 -5.80 -9.48 0.39
C ARG A 43 -6.93 -9.12 -0.57
N GLU A 44 -8.13 -9.58 -0.27
CA GLU A 44 -9.31 -9.27 -1.07
C GLU A 44 -9.60 -7.76 -1.06
N PHE A 45 -9.54 -7.15 0.12
CA PHE A 45 -9.71 -5.70 0.25
C PHE A 45 -8.65 -4.92 -0.56
N LEU A 46 -7.37 -5.32 -0.48
CA LEU A 46 -6.31 -4.69 -1.30
C LEU A 46 -6.56 -4.85 -2.80
N ARG A 47 -7.13 -5.96 -3.27
CA ARG A 47 -7.46 -6.11 -4.70
C ARG A 47 -8.62 -5.22 -5.12
N ALA A 48 -9.63 -5.09 -4.25
CA ALA A 48 -10.89 -4.42 -4.57
C ALA A 48 -10.79 -2.89 -4.58
N GLN A 49 -9.88 -2.30 -3.79
CA GLN A 49 -9.78 -0.85 -3.66
C GLN A 49 -8.95 -0.23 -4.78
N ASN A 50 -9.21 1.05 -5.07
CA ASN A 50 -8.67 1.75 -6.25
C ASN A 50 -7.58 2.76 -5.92
N VAL A 51 -7.51 3.27 -4.69
CA VAL A 51 -6.57 4.32 -4.30
C VAL A 51 -5.80 3.90 -3.07
N ALA A 52 -4.49 4.10 -3.11
CA ALA A 52 -3.60 3.97 -1.97
C ALA A 52 -3.06 5.35 -1.58
N HIS A 53 -3.01 5.65 -0.29
CA HIS A 53 -2.36 6.82 0.27
C HIS A 53 -0.95 6.43 0.69
N VAL A 54 0.05 6.97 0.00
CA VAL A 54 1.46 6.60 0.19
C VAL A 54 2.18 7.66 1.01
N GLY A 55 2.53 7.30 2.22
CA GLY A 55 3.26 8.16 3.17
C GLY A 55 4.76 7.99 3.03
N THR A 56 5.46 9.11 2.87
CA THR A 56 6.93 9.24 2.84
C THR A 56 7.38 10.28 3.85
N VAL A 57 8.69 10.41 4.07
CA VAL A 57 9.27 11.42 4.96
C VAL A 57 10.31 12.24 4.20
N ASP A 58 10.25 13.56 4.32
CA ASP A 58 11.19 14.47 3.66
C ASP A 58 12.54 14.61 4.40
N ALA A 59 13.46 15.43 3.86
CA ALA A 59 14.79 15.68 4.42
C ALA A 59 14.78 16.30 5.81
N LYS A 60 13.69 16.97 6.16
CA LYS A 60 13.51 17.67 7.43
C LYS A 60 12.68 16.87 8.43
N GLY A 61 12.26 15.63 8.06
CA GLY A 61 11.43 14.77 8.88
C GLY A 61 9.92 15.03 8.74
N TRP A 62 9.48 15.86 7.80
CA TRP A 62 8.06 16.07 7.57
C TRP A 62 7.43 14.90 6.83
N PRO A 63 6.29 14.39 7.30
CA PRO A 63 5.53 13.40 6.56
C PRO A 63 4.90 14.04 5.31
N TYR A 64 4.92 13.29 4.21
CA TYR A 64 4.32 13.69 2.95
C TYR A 64 3.51 12.53 2.38
N VAL A 65 2.24 12.75 2.09
CA VAL A 65 1.29 11.73 1.64
C VAL A 65 0.74 12.09 0.27
N VAL A 66 0.70 11.11 -0.64
CA VAL A 66 0.08 11.24 -1.96
C VAL A 66 -0.90 10.10 -2.22
N PRO A 67 -2.08 10.38 -2.80
CA PRO A 67 -2.98 9.34 -3.30
C PRO A 67 -2.48 8.85 -4.68
N LEU A 68 -2.38 7.54 -4.85
CA LEU A 68 -1.97 6.91 -6.10
C LEU A 68 -2.89 5.74 -6.42
N ILE A 69 -3.15 5.50 -7.71
CA ILE A 69 -3.67 4.20 -8.15
C ILE A 69 -2.58 3.15 -7.98
N TYR A 70 -2.97 1.90 -7.81
CA TYR A 70 -2.03 0.84 -7.54
C TYR A 70 -2.48 -0.51 -8.09
N VAL A 71 -1.52 -1.40 -8.26
CA VAL A 71 -1.74 -2.81 -8.59
C VAL A 71 -1.25 -3.68 -7.43
N TYR A 72 -2.06 -4.64 -7.03
CA TYR A 72 -1.73 -5.66 -6.06
C TYR A 72 -2.01 -7.05 -6.65
N GLU A 73 -0.98 -7.86 -6.83
CA GLU A 73 -1.10 -9.18 -7.46
C GLU A 73 -1.56 -10.29 -6.50
N GLY A 74 -1.69 -9.99 -5.21
CA GLY A 74 -2.00 -10.99 -4.18
C GLY A 74 -0.75 -11.70 -3.63
N ASN A 75 0.41 -11.11 -3.85
CA ASN A 75 1.70 -11.48 -3.26
C ASN A 75 2.19 -10.41 -2.27
N ASP A 76 3.47 -10.36 -1.98
CA ASP A 76 4.07 -9.42 -1.02
C ASP A 76 4.44 -8.08 -1.66
N TYR A 77 3.85 -7.70 -2.80
CA TYR A 77 4.22 -6.49 -3.53
C TYR A 77 3.03 -5.64 -3.93
N LEU A 78 3.18 -4.32 -3.73
CA LEU A 78 2.35 -3.27 -4.30
C LEU A 78 3.13 -2.52 -5.38
N TYR A 79 2.47 -2.24 -6.49
CA TYR A 79 3.04 -1.50 -7.60
C TYR A 79 2.32 -0.17 -7.76
N LEU A 80 3.10 0.91 -7.86
CA LEU A 80 2.64 2.29 -7.88
C LEU A 80 3.37 3.03 -9.00
N HIS A 81 2.80 4.12 -9.53
CA HIS A 81 3.53 4.93 -10.48
C HIS A 81 3.31 6.42 -10.29
N THR A 82 4.26 7.20 -10.78
CA THR A 82 4.14 8.66 -10.97
C THR A 82 4.63 9.03 -12.35
N GLY A 83 4.36 10.28 -12.77
CA GLY A 83 5.04 10.86 -13.92
C GLY A 83 6.55 10.98 -13.66
N ASN A 84 7.34 10.99 -14.73
CA ASN A 84 8.79 11.17 -14.67
C ASN A 84 9.14 12.65 -14.44
N HIS A 85 8.85 13.15 -13.25
CA HIS A 85 9.17 14.51 -12.83
C HIS A 85 9.97 14.45 -11.52
N HIS A 86 10.88 15.40 -11.33
CA HIS A 86 11.65 15.54 -10.09
C HIS A 86 10.79 16.12 -8.96
N GLY A 87 9.65 15.43 -8.69
CA GLY A 87 8.71 15.81 -7.63
C GLY A 87 9.20 15.44 -6.23
N HIS A 88 8.56 16.02 -5.23
CA HIS A 88 8.88 15.82 -3.82
C HIS A 88 8.79 14.34 -3.40
N PHE A 89 7.78 13.61 -3.91
CA PHE A 89 7.62 12.18 -3.66
C PHE A 89 8.85 11.36 -4.09
N LEU A 90 9.31 11.56 -5.34
CA LEU A 90 10.49 10.88 -5.86
C LEU A 90 11.73 11.18 -5.02
N GLN A 91 11.95 12.45 -4.68
CA GLN A 91 13.11 12.87 -3.85
C GLN A 91 13.07 12.19 -2.47
N ASN A 92 11.88 12.05 -1.87
CA ASN A 92 11.72 11.35 -0.60
C ASN A 92 12.09 9.87 -0.73
N ILE A 93 11.56 9.18 -1.76
CA ILE A 93 11.86 7.76 -2.02
C ILE A 93 13.36 7.54 -2.26
N GLN A 94 14.01 8.38 -3.06
CA GLN A 94 15.44 8.26 -3.35
C GLN A 94 16.31 8.41 -2.10
N ARG A 95 15.89 9.22 -1.14
CA ARG A 95 16.61 9.42 0.11
C ARG A 95 16.26 8.39 1.16
N ASN A 96 15.00 8.04 1.30
CA ASN A 96 14.49 7.05 2.25
C ASN A 96 13.40 6.20 1.58
N PRO A 97 13.73 4.98 1.17
CA PRO A 97 12.78 4.13 0.46
C PRO A 97 11.69 3.54 1.36
N ARG A 98 11.74 3.74 2.67
CA ARG A 98 10.72 3.22 3.60
C ARG A 98 9.45 4.04 3.48
N VAL A 99 8.33 3.35 3.22
CA VAL A 99 7.02 3.97 3.07
C VAL A 99 5.98 3.28 3.96
N CYS A 100 4.92 4.04 4.22
CA CYS A 100 3.68 3.51 4.76
C CYS A 100 2.59 3.71 3.70
N VAL A 101 1.95 2.62 3.30
CA VAL A 101 0.81 2.66 2.38
C VAL A 101 -0.46 2.36 3.16
N GLU A 102 -1.45 3.23 3.04
CA GLU A 102 -2.79 3.06 3.59
C GLU A 102 -3.78 2.89 2.45
N VAL A 103 -4.67 1.91 2.59
CA VAL A 103 -5.82 1.70 1.71
C VAL A 103 -7.05 1.57 2.59
N GLY A 104 -8.00 2.48 2.42
CA GLY A 104 -9.18 2.53 3.27
C GLY A 104 -10.49 2.76 2.52
N ALA A 105 -11.56 2.30 3.14
CA ALA A 105 -12.93 2.60 2.71
C ALA A 105 -13.80 2.89 3.93
N MET A 106 -14.65 3.91 3.80
CA MET A 106 -15.65 4.27 4.78
C MET A 106 -17.02 3.75 4.34
N GLY A 107 -17.73 3.13 5.27
CA GLY A 107 -19.13 2.78 5.14
C GLY A 107 -20.04 3.76 5.88
N PRO A 108 -21.27 3.36 6.19
CA PRO A 108 -22.24 4.21 6.88
C PRO A 108 -21.82 4.53 8.32
N VAL A 109 -22.35 5.64 8.82
CA VAL A 109 -22.31 5.97 10.25
C VAL A 109 -23.61 5.47 10.89
N HIS A 110 -23.51 4.57 11.85
CA HIS A 110 -24.64 4.15 12.66
C HIS A 110 -24.86 5.16 13.78
N ARG A 111 -26.05 5.74 13.80
CA ARG A 111 -26.42 6.73 14.82
C ARG A 111 -26.48 6.07 16.19
N GLY A 112 -25.76 6.63 17.15
CA GLY A 112 -25.85 6.24 18.55
C GLY A 112 -27.18 6.66 19.18
N HIS A 113 -27.66 5.84 20.10
CA HIS A 113 -28.89 6.11 20.85
C HIS A 113 -28.61 5.87 22.34
N PRO A 114 -29.09 6.73 23.25
CA PRO A 114 -29.80 8.01 22.99
C PRO A 114 -28.89 9.17 22.58
N PHE A 115 -27.56 9.04 22.74
CA PHE A 115 -26.60 10.12 22.53
C PHE A 115 -25.71 9.91 21.31
N ALA A 116 -25.33 10.98 20.64
CA ALA A 116 -24.45 10.93 19.45
C ALA A 116 -23.07 10.33 19.75
N CYS A 117 -22.55 10.42 20.97
CA CYS A 117 -21.28 9.79 21.35
C CYS A 117 -21.29 8.26 21.24
N ASN A 118 -22.45 7.66 21.18
CA ASN A 118 -22.63 6.22 20.95
C ASN A 118 -22.65 5.87 19.43
N SER A 119 -22.49 6.86 18.55
CA SER A 119 -22.44 6.60 17.11
C SER A 119 -21.18 5.82 16.74
N ALA A 120 -21.29 4.99 15.72
CA ALA A 120 -20.21 4.15 15.27
C ALA A 120 -20.08 4.19 13.74
N LEU A 121 -18.85 4.16 13.24
CA LEU A 121 -18.51 4.18 11.82
C LEU A 121 -18.17 2.77 11.36
N VAL A 122 -18.79 2.35 10.25
CA VAL A 122 -18.32 1.19 9.48
C VAL A 122 -17.09 1.62 8.69
N PHE A 123 -16.01 0.87 8.76
CA PHE A 123 -14.83 1.12 7.96
C PHE A 123 -13.99 -0.13 7.79
N THR A 124 -13.23 -0.15 6.72
CA THR A 124 -12.14 -1.10 6.51
C THR A 124 -10.89 -0.32 6.15
N SER A 125 -9.75 -0.72 6.70
CA SER A 125 -8.46 -0.13 6.36
C SER A 125 -7.35 -1.18 6.40
N VAL A 126 -6.41 -1.06 5.47
CA VAL A 126 -5.18 -1.85 5.42
C VAL A 126 -4.01 -0.89 5.46
N ILE A 127 -3.03 -1.18 6.32
CA ILE A 127 -1.78 -0.42 6.41
C ILE A 127 -0.64 -1.39 6.13
N ALA A 128 0.18 -1.06 5.12
CA ALA A 128 1.34 -1.83 4.70
C ALA A 128 2.62 -1.00 4.82
N PHE A 129 3.62 -1.55 5.49
CA PHE A 129 4.94 -0.96 5.62
C PHE A 129 5.95 -1.76 4.81
N GLY A 130 6.93 -1.08 4.26
CA GLY A 130 8.06 -1.71 3.60
C GLY A 130 8.84 -0.76 2.70
N PRO A 131 9.99 -1.20 2.20
CA PRO A 131 10.79 -0.41 1.28
C PRO A 131 10.20 -0.41 -0.13
N VAL A 132 10.47 0.66 -0.84
CA VAL A 132 10.14 0.85 -2.25
C VAL A 132 11.43 0.81 -3.07
N ARG A 133 11.39 0.12 -4.21
CA ARG A 133 12.41 0.25 -5.25
C ARG A 133 11.83 0.83 -6.53
N ILE A 134 12.66 1.54 -7.28
CA ILE A 134 12.31 2.05 -8.60
C ILE A 134 12.58 0.94 -9.62
N ILE A 135 11.59 0.66 -10.47
CA ILE A 135 11.68 -0.33 -11.55
C ILE A 135 12.00 0.40 -12.85
N THR A 136 13.11 0.04 -13.46
CA THR A 136 13.54 0.56 -14.76
C THR A 136 13.27 -0.40 -15.92
N ASP A 137 13.01 -1.67 -15.60
CA ASP A 137 12.71 -2.71 -16.58
C ASP A 137 11.46 -2.38 -17.38
N ARG A 138 11.60 -2.39 -18.71
CA ARG A 138 10.55 -1.97 -19.65
C ARG A 138 9.39 -2.98 -19.71
N ASP A 139 9.70 -4.26 -19.63
CA ASP A 139 8.68 -5.32 -19.69
C ASP A 139 7.84 -5.29 -18.39
N LYS A 140 8.47 -5.03 -17.23
CA LYS A 140 7.73 -4.85 -15.97
C LYS A 140 6.85 -3.59 -15.98
N LYS A 141 7.29 -2.51 -16.63
CA LYS A 141 6.48 -1.31 -16.79
C LYS A 141 5.27 -1.55 -17.70
N SER A 142 5.45 -2.22 -18.85
CA SER A 142 4.33 -2.54 -19.74
C SER A 142 3.34 -3.48 -19.05
N TRP A 143 3.84 -4.53 -18.39
CA TRP A 143 3.01 -5.40 -17.58
C TRP A 143 2.19 -4.63 -16.52
N PHE A 144 2.79 -3.67 -15.82
CA PHE A 144 2.08 -2.86 -14.85
C PHE A 144 0.91 -2.09 -15.48
N PHE A 145 1.11 -1.51 -16.67
CA PHE A 145 0.03 -0.79 -17.34
C PHE A 145 -1.06 -1.71 -17.86
N ASP A 146 -0.74 -2.94 -18.27
CA ASP A 146 -1.75 -3.96 -18.59
C ASP A 146 -2.62 -4.28 -17.36
N GLN A 147 -1.99 -4.40 -16.18
CA GLN A 147 -2.74 -4.59 -14.92
C GLN A 147 -3.57 -3.35 -14.53
N VAL A 148 -3.04 -2.13 -14.76
CA VAL A 148 -3.81 -0.90 -14.57
C VAL A 148 -5.02 -0.87 -15.50
N LEU A 149 -4.85 -1.21 -16.75
CA LEU A 149 -5.94 -1.27 -17.72
C LEU A 149 -7.00 -2.31 -17.33
N ALA A 150 -6.56 -3.48 -16.91
CA ALA A 150 -7.46 -4.55 -16.45
C ALA A 150 -8.26 -4.14 -15.19
N LYS A 151 -7.66 -3.37 -14.31
CA LYS A 151 -8.29 -2.97 -13.03
C LYS A 151 -9.15 -1.72 -13.14
N TYR A 152 -8.73 -0.73 -13.93
CA TYR A 152 -9.32 0.62 -13.94
C TYR A 152 -9.93 1.02 -15.27
N GLY A 153 -9.58 0.30 -16.36
CA GLY A 153 -10.03 0.61 -17.72
C GLY A 153 -11.40 0.03 -18.04
N GLU A 154 -11.91 0.42 -19.19
CA GLU A 154 -13.09 -0.17 -19.79
C GLU A 154 -12.68 -1.23 -20.84
N PRO A 155 -13.54 -2.21 -21.16
CA PRO A 155 -13.20 -3.31 -22.06
C PRO A 155 -12.73 -2.88 -23.47
N SER A 156 -13.09 -1.68 -23.90
CA SER A 156 -12.71 -1.11 -25.21
C SER A 156 -11.38 -0.38 -25.21
N TRP A 157 -10.78 -0.15 -24.05
CA TRP A 157 -9.53 0.59 -23.95
C TRP A 157 -8.32 -0.29 -24.27
N THR A 158 -7.37 0.28 -25.00
CA THR A 158 -6.10 -0.37 -25.34
C THR A 158 -4.97 0.64 -25.24
N PHE A 159 -3.77 0.18 -24.94
CA PHE A 159 -2.58 1.00 -25.09
C PHE A 159 -2.11 1.01 -26.54
N GLU A 160 -1.46 2.10 -26.93
CA GLU A 160 -0.76 2.17 -28.21
C GLU A 160 0.33 1.09 -28.26
N PRO A 161 0.45 0.34 -29.38
CA PRO A 161 1.47 -0.71 -29.51
C PRO A 161 2.88 -0.20 -29.21
N GLY A 162 3.65 -0.99 -28.46
CA GLY A 162 5.00 -0.64 -28.04
C GLY A 162 5.10 0.32 -26.86
N TYR A 163 3.98 0.78 -26.30
CA TYR A 163 3.94 1.61 -25.09
C TYR A 163 4.88 2.83 -25.17
N PRO A 164 4.68 3.76 -26.10
CA PRO A 164 5.64 4.85 -26.37
C PRO A 164 5.85 5.82 -25.22
N LEU A 165 4.95 5.80 -24.21
CA LEU A 165 5.02 6.73 -23.07
C LEU A 165 5.65 6.12 -21.81
N LEU A 166 6.15 4.87 -21.84
CA LEU A 166 6.74 4.23 -20.66
C LEU A 166 7.92 4.99 -20.06
N ASP A 167 8.67 5.74 -20.86
CA ASP A 167 9.81 6.52 -20.38
C ASP A 167 9.38 7.81 -19.66
N ARG A 168 8.08 8.17 -19.73
CA ARG A 168 7.50 9.32 -19.05
C ARG A 168 6.99 9.00 -17.65
N ILE A 169 7.15 7.76 -17.19
CA ILE A 169 6.69 7.32 -15.88
C ILE A 169 7.81 6.69 -15.06
N ILE A 170 7.67 6.79 -13.76
CA ILE A 170 8.45 6.04 -12.79
C ILE A 170 7.54 4.99 -12.17
N LEU A 171 7.94 3.72 -12.29
CA LEU A 171 7.29 2.60 -11.63
C LEU A 171 7.98 2.31 -10.31
N TYR A 172 7.21 2.18 -9.26
CA TYR A 172 7.64 1.83 -7.91
C TYR A 172 7.10 0.45 -7.54
N GLU A 173 7.94 -0.35 -6.92
CA GLU A 173 7.56 -1.62 -6.31
C GLU A 173 7.80 -1.52 -4.80
N GLN A 174 6.76 -1.60 -4.00
CA GLN A 174 6.87 -1.72 -2.56
C GLN A 174 6.88 -3.20 -2.18
N ARG A 175 7.91 -3.65 -1.45
CA ARG A 175 7.88 -4.93 -0.76
C ARG A 175 7.15 -4.75 0.57
N ILE A 176 6.11 -5.54 0.79
CA ILE A 176 5.35 -5.54 2.04
C ILE A 176 6.13 -6.33 3.09
N GLU A 177 6.68 -5.65 4.09
CA GLU A 177 7.36 -6.29 5.24
C GLU A 177 6.41 -6.50 6.41
N MET A 178 5.39 -5.67 6.50
CA MET A 178 4.38 -5.73 7.52
C MET A 178 3.06 -5.21 6.97
N VAL A 179 1.97 -5.89 7.28
CA VAL A 179 0.63 -5.47 6.93
C VAL A 179 -0.34 -5.70 8.08
N THR A 180 -1.27 -4.78 8.26
CA THR A 180 -2.39 -4.92 9.19
C THR A 180 -3.69 -4.56 8.48
N GLY A 181 -4.66 -5.46 8.55
CA GLY A 181 -6.04 -5.20 8.11
C GLY A 181 -6.95 -4.97 9.32
N LYS A 182 -7.80 -3.96 9.24
CA LYS A 182 -8.75 -3.60 10.30
C LYS A 182 -10.13 -3.34 9.72
N HIS A 183 -11.13 -3.96 10.33
CA HIS A 183 -12.53 -3.77 9.99
C HIS A 183 -13.36 -3.40 11.22
N SER A 184 -14.37 -2.58 11.03
CA SER A 184 -15.37 -2.24 12.05
C SER A 184 -16.75 -2.26 11.44
N GLU A 185 -17.64 -3.09 11.97
CA GLU A 185 -19.06 -3.16 11.58
C GLU A 185 -19.88 -1.98 12.13
N GLY A 186 -19.26 -1.07 12.86
CA GLY A 186 -19.95 0.09 13.39
C GLY A 186 -20.87 -0.20 14.59
N LEU A 187 -20.80 -1.39 15.16
CA LEU A 187 -21.55 -1.73 16.37
C LEU A 187 -20.62 -1.63 17.60
N TYR A 188 -21.09 -0.96 18.65
CA TYR A 188 -20.48 -1.05 19.97
C TYR A 188 -21.07 -2.28 20.68
N HIS A 189 -20.25 -3.29 20.86
CA HIS A 189 -20.51 -4.40 21.78
C HIS A 189 -19.79 -4.17 23.11
#